data_6316fa71f450a500f7dbce17f9ab9010
#
_entry.id   6316fa71f450a500f7dbce17f9ab9010
#
_cell.length_a   1.000
_cell.length_b   1.000
_cell.length_c   1.000
_cell.angle_alpha   90.00
_cell.angle_beta   90.00
_cell.angle_gamma   90.00
#
_symmetry.space_group_name_H-M   'P 1'
#
loop_
_entity.id
_entity.type
_entity.pdbx_description
1 polymer ?
#
loop_
_entity_poly.entity_id
_entity_poly.type
_entity_poly.pdbx_seq_one_letter_code
_entity_poly.pdbx_strand_id
1 'polypeptide(L)'
;PQLRETTSCGSGVIIAEDDTHLYMVTNAHVVEDATTLSVSFVDNAVCEAKLCGTDEEMDLAVIKVEKSDLSSNTLEQIKVIEVGDSDALEVGEQVVAIGNALGYGQSVTTGIVSALDRSLTNENGTTSTYIQTDAAINPGNSGGALLNLDGELVGINTAKLSDTDVEGMGYALP
;
A
#
# COMPACT_ATOMS: atom_id res chain seq x y z
N PRO A 1 33.44 -0.18 -10.56
CA PRO A 1 32.19 -0.56 -9.95
C PRO A 1 31.09 -0.50 -11.01
N GLN A 2 30.48 -1.63 -11.36
CA GLN A 2 29.28 -1.61 -12.19
C GLN A 2 28.12 -1.21 -11.28
N LEU A 3 27.47 -0.08 -11.62
CA LEU A 3 26.18 0.28 -11.06
C LEU A 3 25.19 -0.81 -11.47
N ARG A 4 24.65 -1.55 -10.50
CA ARG A 4 23.51 -2.44 -10.71
C ARG A 4 22.26 -1.61 -10.48
N GLU A 5 21.44 -1.47 -11.49
CA GLU A 5 20.05 -1.01 -11.30
C GLU A 5 19.28 -2.14 -10.60
N THR A 6 18.73 -1.83 -9.45
CA THR A 6 17.75 -2.67 -8.76
C THR A 6 16.39 -1.99 -8.85
N THR A 7 15.37 -2.74 -9.24
CA THR A 7 13.99 -2.26 -9.30
C THR A 7 13.22 -2.89 -8.14
N SER A 8 12.61 -2.05 -7.32
CA SER A 8 11.62 -2.45 -6.33
C SER A 8 10.23 -2.17 -6.88
N CYS A 9 9.28 -3.02 -6.57
CA CYS A 9 7.87 -2.85 -6.94
C CYS A 9 6.98 -2.99 -5.71
N GLY A 10 5.94 -2.18 -5.67
CA GLY A 10 4.90 -2.24 -4.65
C GLY A 10 3.61 -1.62 -5.17
N SER A 11 2.67 -1.44 -4.30
CA SER A 11 1.38 -0.81 -4.57
C SER A 11 1.28 0.54 -3.86
N GLY A 12 0.28 1.32 -4.24
CA GLY A 12 -0.07 2.57 -3.57
C GLY A 12 -1.56 2.83 -3.65
N VAL A 13 -2.04 3.71 -2.79
CA VAL A 13 -3.45 4.09 -2.68
C VAL A 13 -3.56 5.60 -2.82
N ILE A 14 -4.45 6.08 -3.71
CA ILE A 14 -4.72 7.51 -3.87
C ILE A 14 -5.58 7.98 -2.70
N ILE A 15 -5.00 8.78 -1.80
CA ILE A 15 -5.65 9.23 -0.55
C ILE A 15 -6.12 10.68 -0.59
N ALA A 16 -5.59 11.49 -1.48
CA ALA A 16 -5.95 12.91 -1.60
C ALA A 16 -5.63 13.45 -2.98
N GLU A 17 -6.21 14.59 -3.29
CA GLU A 17 -5.91 15.38 -4.48
C GLU A 17 -6.08 16.88 -4.20
N ASP A 18 -5.34 17.69 -4.95
CA ASP A 18 -5.56 19.13 -5.07
C ASP A 18 -5.74 19.50 -6.55
N ASP A 19 -5.73 20.79 -6.87
CA ASP A 19 -5.91 21.28 -8.24
C ASP A 19 -4.85 20.75 -9.21
N THR A 20 -3.66 20.43 -8.73
CA THR A 20 -2.48 20.11 -9.55
C THR A 20 -1.89 18.73 -9.32
N HIS A 21 -2.14 18.11 -8.17
CA HIS A 21 -1.50 16.85 -7.77
C HIS A 21 -2.51 15.79 -7.32
N LEU A 22 -2.07 14.54 -7.45
CA LEU A 22 -2.61 13.39 -6.73
C LEU A 22 -1.60 12.96 -5.67
N TYR A 23 -2.07 12.66 -4.48
CA TYR A 23 -1.26 12.16 -3.37
C TYR A 23 -1.59 10.70 -3.10
N MET A 24 -0.55 9.90 -2.96
CA MET A 24 -0.68 8.46 -2.74
C MET A 24 0.12 8.06 -1.52
N VAL A 25 -0.43 7.14 -0.73
CA VAL A 25 0.29 6.44 0.33
C VAL A 25 0.80 5.11 -0.18
N THR A 26 1.98 4.73 0.28
CA THR A 26 2.60 3.43 0.08
C THR A 26 3.45 3.09 1.31
N ASN A 27 4.13 1.95 1.36
CA ASN A 27 5.09 1.67 2.43
C ASN A 27 6.43 2.39 2.20
N ALA A 28 7.10 2.76 3.31
CA ALA A 28 8.42 3.40 3.25
C ALA A 28 9.45 2.47 2.60
N HIS A 29 9.44 1.17 2.93
CA HIS A 29 10.37 0.20 2.34
C HIS A 29 10.21 0.02 0.82
N VAL A 30 9.05 0.36 0.24
CA VAL A 30 8.81 0.30 -1.21
C VAL A 30 9.58 1.40 -1.95
N VAL A 31 9.76 2.56 -1.32
CA VAL A 31 10.42 3.74 -1.90
C VAL A 31 11.83 3.97 -1.34
N GLU A 32 12.28 3.13 -0.42
CA GLU A 32 13.60 3.20 0.19
C GLU A 32 14.71 3.13 -0.88
N ASP A 33 15.71 4.01 -0.77
CA ASP A 33 16.84 4.13 -1.69
C ASP A 33 16.48 4.38 -3.17
N ALA A 34 15.22 4.68 -3.47
CA ALA A 34 14.80 4.95 -4.83
C ALA A 34 15.38 6.27 -5.34
N THR A 35 16.13 6.21 -6.43
CA THR A 35 16.62 7.39 -7.15
C THR A 35 15.55 7.97 -8.09
N THR A 36 14.61 7.14 -8.52
CA THR A 36 13.50 7.52 -9.41
C THR A 36 12.27 6.74 -8.99
N LEU A 37 11.14 7.43 -8.87
CA LEU A 37 9.84 6.83 -8.58
C LEU A 37 8.93 6.99 -9.79
N SER A 38 8.19 5.95 -10.14
CA SER A 38 7.14 6.00 -11.14
C SER A 38 5.90 5.27 -10.66
N VAL A 39 4.74 5.75 -11.07
CA VAL A 39 3.43 5.17 -10.77
C VAL A 39 2.79 4.69 -12.06
N SER A 40 2.32 3.45 -12.05
CA SER A 40 1.49 2.88 -13.11
C SER A 40 0.04 2.85 -12.64
N PHE A 41 -0.86 3.45 -13.42
CA PHE A 41 -2.29 3.52 -13.14
C PHE A 41 -3.05 2.34 -13.75
N VAL A 42 -4.34 2.25 -13.44
CA VAL A 42 -5.23 1.14 -13.85
C VAL A 42 -5.32 0.95 -15.39
N ASP A 43 -5.13 2.01 -16.15
CA ASP A 43 -5.10 2.01 -17.62
C ASP A 43 -3.69 1.78 -18.21
N ASN A 44 -2.72 1.42 -17.36
CA ASN A 44 -1.30 1.27 -17.66
C ASN A 44 -0.58 2.58 -18.06
N ALA A 45 -1.19 3.74 -17.83
CA ALA A 45 -0.47 5.02 -17.92
C ALA A 45 0.61 5.06 -16.83
N VAL A 46 1.81 5.50 -17.19
CA VAL A 46 2.95 5.61 -16.27
C VAL A 46 3.39 7.04 -16.21
N CYS A 47 3.57 7.57 -15.01
CA CYS A 47 4.16 8.89 -14.80
C CYS A 47 5.18 8.88 -13.67
N GLU A 48 6.05 9.89 -13.68
CA GLU A 48 7.02 10.13 -12.61
C GLU A 48 6.31 10.58 -11.34
N ALA A 49 6.78 10.09 -10.20
CA ALA A 49 6.29 10.48 -8.89
C ALA A 49 7.41 11.14 -8.08
N LYS A 50 7.03 11.98 -7.14
CA LYS A 50 7.94 12.65 -6.19
C LYS A 50 7.61 12.22 -4.77
N LEU A 51 8.63 11.91 -4.00
CA LEU A 51 8.49 11.63 -2.58
C LEU A 51 8.13 12.93 -1.84
N CYS A 52 7.07 12.90 -1.04
CA CYS A 52 6.67 13.99 -0.17
C CYS A 52 7.27 13.84 1.24
N GLY A 53 7.32 12.62 1.74
CA GLY A 53 7.86 12.29 3.05
C GLY A 53 7.71 10.82 3.38
N THR A 54 8.44 10.38 4.39
CA THR A 54 8.42 9.02 4.93
C THR A 54 8.30 9.06 6.45
N ASP A 55 7.64 8.04 6.97
CA ASP A 55 7.68 7.66 8.38
C ASP A 55 8.20 6.22 8.44
N GLU A 56 9.47 6.08 8.83
CA GLU A 56 10.14 4.77 8.89
C GLU A 56 9.64 3.92 10.07
N GLU A 57 9.16 4.54 11.15
CA GLU A 57 8.62 3.83 12.30
C GLU A 57 7.28 3.18 11.96
N MET A 58 6.45 3.90 11.20
CA MET A 58 5.17 3.42 10.72
C MET A 58 5.28 2.67 9.38
N ASP A 59 6.46 2.59 8.75
CA ASP A 59 6.65 2.02 7.40
C ASP A 59 5.71 2.64 6.36
N LEU A 60 5.49 3.96 6.42
CA LEU A 60 4.63 4.70 5.50
C LEU A 60 5.43 5.73 4.70
N ALA A 61 5.02 5.94 3.46
CA ALA A 61 5.50 7.01 2.61
C ALA A 61 4.34 7.67 1.86
N VAL A 62 4.47 8.97 1.64
CA VAL A 62 3.56 9.72 0.76
C VAL A 62 4.33 10.16 -0.47
N ILE A 63 3.80 9.85 -1.63
CA ILE A 63 4.30 10.27 -2.93
C ILE A 63 3.23 11.08 -3.65
N LYS A 64 3.64 11.90 -4.62
CA LYS A 64 2.71 12.68 -5.45
C LYS A 64 3.07 12.60 -6.93
N VAL A 65 2.06 12.77 -7.76
CA VAL A 65 2.18 12.93 -9.21
C VAL A 65 1.49 14.20 -9.67
N GLU A 66 2.00 14.82 -10.74
CA GLU A 66 1.38 15.97 -11.38
C GLU A 66 0.17 15.51 -12.21
N LYS A 67 -1.00 16.10 -12.01
CA LYS A 67 -2.19 15.80 -12.82
C LYS A 67 -2.00 16.15 -14.30
N SER A 68 -1.16 17.14 -14.59
CA SER A 68 -0.80 17.54 -15.96
C SER A 68 -0.07 16.47 -16.77
N ASP A 69 0.56 15.51 -16.08
CA ASP A 69 1.27 14.39 -16.71
C ASP A 69 0.34 13.21 -17.04
N LEU A 70 -0.93 13.31 -16.61
CA LEU A 70 -1.94 12.28 -16.82
C LEU A 70 -2.93 12.70 -17.93
N SER A 71 -3.36 11.71 -18.70
CA SER A 71 -4.42 11.92 -19.69
C SER A 71 -5.78 12.13 -19.00
N SER A 72 -6.73 12.77 -19.67
CA SER A 72 -8.10 12.86 -19.19
C SER A 72 -8.72 11.48 -18.99
N ASN A 73 -8.41 10.51 -19.85
CA ASN A 73 -8.87 9.14 -19.71
C ASN A 73 -8.38 8.47 -18.42
N THR A 74 -7.12 8.69 -18.04
CA THR A 74 -6.57 8.20 -16.77
C THR A 74 -7.29 8.84 -15.60
N LEU A 75 -7.44 10.19 -15.62
CA LEU A 75 -8.10 10.94 -14.56
C LEU A 75 -9.56 10.54 -14.35
N GLU A 76 -10.28 10.14 -15.41
CA GLU A 76 -11.67 9.66 -15.32
C GLU A 76 -11.79 8.27 -14.68
N GLN A 77 -10.74 7.45 -14.71
CA GLN A 77 -10.73 6.08 -14.20
C GLN A 77 -10.25 5.94 -12.77
N ILE A 78 -9.65 6.98 -12.19
CA ILE A 78 -9.11 6.96 -10.83
C ILE A 78 -10.06 7.67 -9.87
N LYS A 79 -9.96 7.30 -8.60
CA LYS A 79 -10.69 7.95 -7.51
C LYS A 79 -9.80 8.07 -6.28
N VAL A 80 -10.00 9.14 -5.53
CA VAL A 80 -9.50 9.24 -4.16
C VAL A 80 -10.32 8.29 -3.29
N ILE A 81 -9.63 7.48 -2.49
CA ILE A 81 -10.28 6.53 -1.60
C ILE A 81 -10.96 7.26 -0.44
N GLU A 82 -12.05 6.72 0.05
CA GLU A 82 -12.63 7.11 1.33
C GLU A 82 -11.88 6.40 2.46
N VAL A 83 -11.42 7.16 3.45
CA VAL A 83 -10.70 6.63 4.60
C VAL A 83 -11.71 6.27 5.68
N GLY A 84 -11.73 5.01 6.06
CA GLY A 84 -12.57 4.48 7.13
C GLY A 84 -11.91 4.63 8.51
N ASP A 85 -12.53 4.02 9.49
CA ASP A 85 -12.08 4.01 10.88
C ASP A 85 -11.56 2.61 11.24
N SER A 86 -10.23 2.46 11.31
CA SER A 86 -9.60 1.19 11.66
C SER A 86 -9.84 0.78 13.12
N ASP A 87 -10.11 1.74 14.01
CA ASP A 87 -10.42 1.46 15.42
C ASP A 87 -11.83 0.86 15.59
N ALA A 88 -12.70 1.00 14.58
CA ALA A 88 -14.04 0.42 14.57
C ALA A 88 -14.08 -1.03 14.08
N LEU A 89 -12.96 -1.57 13.55
CA LEU A 89 -12.90 -2.96 13.06
C LEU A 89 -13.12 -3.97 14.19
N GLU A 90 -13.78 -5.08 13.84
CA GLU A 90 -13.98 -6.20 14.75
C GLU A 90 -13.31 -7.48 14.20
N VAL A 91 -12.79 -8.32 15.10
CA VAL A 91 -12.25 -9.64 14.73
C VAL A 91 -13.37 -10.50 14.11
N GLY A 92 -13.08 -11.09 12.96
CA GLY A 92 -14.03 -11.84 12.15
C GLY A 92 -14.72 -11.02 11.06
N GLU A 93 -14.53 -9.70 11.04
CA GLU A 93 -15.04 -8.82 9.98
C GLU A 93 -14.33 -9.10 8.66
N GLN A 94 -15.10 -9.12 7.57
CA GLN A 94 -14.55 -9.38 6.24
C GLN A 94 -13.80 -8.16 5.71
N VAL A 95 -12.61 -8.42 5.14
CA VAL A 95 -11.78 -7.40 4.51
C VAL A 95 -11.33 -7.83 3.11
N VAL A 96 -10.98 -6.83 2.30
CA VAL A 96 -10.50 -7.00 0.93
C VAL A 96 -9.14 -6.32 0.82
N ALA A 97 -8.12 -7.08 0.41
CA ALA A 97 -6.81 -6.53 0.12
C ALA A 97 -6.63 -6.34 -1.39
N ILE A 98 -6.20 -5.15 -1.78
CA ILE A 98 -5.96 -4.78 -3.18
C ILE A 98 -4.51 -4.34 -3.34
N GLY A 99 -3.88 -4.83 -4.41
CA GLY A 99 -2.53 -4.42 -4.79
C GLY A 99 -2.18 -4.91 -6.19
N ASN A 100 -0.95 -4.63 -6.61
CA ASN A 100 -0.42 -5.11 -7.89
C ASN A 100 0.71 -6.11 -7.62
N ALA A 101 0.33 -7.32 -7.19
CA ALA A 101 1.29 -8.35 -6.85
C ALA A 101 2.21 -8.67 -8.04
N LEU A 102 3.51 -8.52 -7.84
CA LEU A 102 4.56 -8.84 -8.82
C LEU A 102 4.48 -8.03 -10.13
N GLY A 103 3.72 -6.95 -10.19
CA GLY A 103 3.58 -6.12 -11.39
C GLY A 103 2.78 -6.77 -12.53
N TYR A 104 2.07 -7.88 -12.26
CA TYR A 104 1.23 -8.57 -13.26
C TYR A 104 -0.18 -7.99 -13.42
N GLY A 105 -0.42 -6.85 -12.83
CA GLY A 105 -1.73 -6.20 -12.81
C GLY A 105 -2.39 -6.26 -11.43
N GLN A 106 -3.49 -5.51 -11.30
CA GLN A 106 -4.23 -5.42 -10.07
C GLN A 106 -4.72 -6.81 -9.62
N SER A 107 -4.46 -7.16 -8.37
CA SER A 107 -4.94 -8.38 -7.73
C SER A 107 -5.78 -8.03 -6.51
N VAL A 108 -6.80 -8.83 -6.27
CA VAL A 108 -7.73 -8.69 -5.15
C VAL A 108 -7.76 -9.99 -4.39
N THR A 109 -7.54 -9.92 -3.09
CA THR A 109 -7.71 -11.05 -2.18
C THR A 109 -8.71 -10.68 -1.10
N THR A 110 -9.38 -11.65 -0.50
CA THR A 110 -10.34 -11.43 0.58
C THR A 110 -10.05 -12.36 1.74
N GLY A 111 -10.35 -11.92 2.91
CA GLY A 111 -10.22 -12.66 4.15
C GLY A 111 -11.00 -11.95 5.25
N ILE A 112 -10.62 -12.22 6.49
CA ILE A 112 -11.20 -11.60 7.69
C ILE A 112 -10.12 -10.89 8.50
N VAL A 113 -10.53 -10.01 9.39
CA VAL A 113 -9.70 -9.52 10.49
C VAL A 113 -9.46 -10.69 11.44
N SER A 114 -8.24 -11.20 11.46
CA SER A 114 -7.85 -12.34 12.31
C SER A 114 -7.48 -11.91 13.73
N ALA A 115 -6.89 -10.71 13.86
CA ALA A 115 -6.59 -10.07 15.13
C ALA A 115 -6.39 -8.55 14.93
N LEU A 116 -6.60 -7.80 15.99
CA LEU A 116 -6.30 -6.37 16.08
C LEU A 116 -5.15 -6.16 17.07
N ASP A 117 -4.54 -4.99 17.01
CA ASP A 117 -3.49 -4.54 17.94
C ASP A 117 -2.29 -5.50 18.04
N ARG A 118 -1.96 -6.17 16.94
CA ARG A 118 -0.78 -7.04 16.90
C ARG A 118 0.49 -6.23 16.97
N SER A 119 1.10 -6.20 18.16
CA SER A 119 2.39 -5.54 18.36
C SER A 119 3.51 -6.46 17.86
N LEU A 120 4.21 -6.01 16.83
CA LEU A 120 5.37 -6.71 16.26
C LEU A 120 6.59 -5.80 16.34
N THR A 121 7.72 -6.37 16.74
CA THR A 121 8.99 -5.66 16.82
C THR A 121 9.83 -5.98 15.59
N ASN A 122 10.18 -4.95 14.83
CA ASN A 122 11.04 -5.05 13.66
C ASN A 122 12.50 -5.36 14.06
N GLU A 123 13.33 -5.76 13.09
CA GLU A 123 14.76 -6.00 13.29
C GLU A 123 15.51 -4.80 13.87
N ASN A 124 15.02 -3.59 13.63
CA ASN A 124 15.56 -2.33 14.16
C ASN A 124 15.16 -2.05 15.62
N GLY A 125 14.36 -2.94 16.24
CA GLY A 125 13.87 -2.78 17.61
C GLY A 125 12.65 -1.87 17.75
N THR A 126 12.08 -1.34 16.66
CA THR A 126 10.85 -0.57 16.67
C THR A 126 9.65 -1.51 16.75
N THR A 127 8.72 -1.21 17.65
CA THR A 127 7.46 -1.94 17.79
C THR A 127 6.32 -1.15 17.19
N SER A 128 5.63 -1.72 16.24
CA SER A 128 4.45 -1.14 15.60
C SER A 128 3.25 -2.06 15.77
N THR A 129 2.06 -1.48 15.67
CA THR A 129 0.80 -2.20 15.84
C THR A 129 0.17 -2.45 14.47
N TYR A 130 -0.37 -3.65 14.27
CA TYR A 130 -0.89 -4.10 12.98
C TYR A 130 -2.28 -4.73 13.11
N ILE A 131 -3.06 -4.62 12.03
CA ILE A 131 -4.21 -5.45 11.75
C ILE A 131 -3.68 -6.76 11.16
N GLN A 132 -4.08 -7.91 11.72
CA GLN A 132 -3.79 -9.22 11.15
C GLN A 132 -4.98 -9.72 10.34
N THR A 133 -4.73 -10.27 9.16
CA THR A 133 -5.75 -10.85 8.27
C THR A 133 -5.26 -12.17 7.68
N ASP A 134 -6.17 -13.04 7.28
CA ASP A 134 -5.88 -14.23 6.49
C ASP A 134 -6.04 -13.99 4.97
N ALA A 135 -6.43 -12.78 4.56
CA ALA A 135 -6.31 -12.37 3.17
C ALA A 135 -4.85 -12.49 2.72
N ALA A 136 -4.62 -13.03 1.52
CA ALA A 136 -3.26 -13.26 1.03
C ALA A 136 -2.54 -11.93 0.79
N ILE A 137 -1.52 -11.64 1.62
CA ILE A 137 -0.62 -10.52 1.49
C ILE A 137 0.74 -11.06 1.05
N ASN A 138 1.19 -10.64 -0.12
CA ASN A 138 2.41 -11.13 -0.76
C ASN A 138 3.25 -9.94 -1.27
N PRO A 139 4.54 -10.14 -1.58
CA PRO A 139 5.34 -9.13 -2.25
C PRO A 139 4.62 -8.56 -3.48
N GLY A 140 4.52 -7.23 -3.54
CA GLY A 140 3.79 -6.48 -4.56
C GLY A 140 2.46 -5.90 -4.09
N ASN A 141 1.71 -6.51 -3.14
CA ASN A 141 0.60 -5.79 -2.50
C ASN A 141 1.04 -4.89 -1.34
N SER A 142 2.30 -4.90 -0.91
CA SER A 142 2.83 -3.90 0.03
C SER A 142 2.55 -2.49 -0.47
N GLY A 143 2.01 -1.65 0.41
CA GLY A 143 1.57 -0.29 0.10
C GLY A 143 0.17 -0.20 -0.50
N GLY A 144 -0.46 -1.34 -0.84
CA GLY A 144 -1.84 -1.41 -1.30
C GLY A 144 -2.87 -1.31 -0.19
N ALA A 145 -4.14 -1.23 -0.58
CA ALA A 145 -5.26 -1.03 0.34
C ALA A 145 -5.71 -2.30 1.03
N LEU A 146 -6.03 -2.20 2.33
CA LEU A 146 -6.97 -3.08 3.02
C LEU A 146 -8.28 -2.33 3.18
N LEU A 147 -9.37 -2.89 2.67
CA LEU A 147 -10.70 -2.26 2.67
C LEU A 147 -11.67 -3.07 3.53
N ASN A 148 -12.64 -2.36 4.13
CA ASN A 148 -13.86 -2.98 4.65
C ASN A 148 -14.86 -3.27 3.52
N LEU A 149 -16.04 -3.82 3.84
CA LEU A 149 -17.06 -4.12 2.83
C LEU A 149 -17.79 -2.90 2.28
N ASP A 150 -17.66 -1.74 2.93
CA ASP A 150 -18.20 -0.48 2.42
C ASP A 150 -17.25 0.18 1.39
N GLY A 151 -16.05 -0.41 1.21
CA GLY A 151 -15.03 0.06 0.27
C GLY A 151 -14.16 1.17 0.84
N GLU A 152 -14.17 1.36 2.16
CA GLU A 152 -13.35 2.33 2.85
C GLU A 152 -11.98 1.75 3.19
N LEU A 153 -10.95 2.60 3.13
CA LEU A 153 -9.58 2.24 3.49
C LEU A 153 -9.48 2.10 5.01
N VAL A 154 -9.17 0.90 5.49
CA VAL A 154 -8.98 0.60 6.92
C VAL A 154 -7.56 0.16 7.27
N GLY A 155 -6.70 0.03 6.27
CA GLY A 155 -5.28 -0.28 6.49
C GLY A 155 -4.45 -0.26 5.21
N ILE A 156 -3.14 -0.21 5.39
CA ILE A 156 -2.14 -0.32 4.31
C ILE A 156 -1.42 -1.65 4.44
N ASN A 157 -1.56 -2.50 3.43
CA ASN A 157 -0.94 -3.84 3.42
C ASN A 157 0.58 -3.75 3.52
N THR A 158 1.19 -4.65 4.28
CA THR A 158 2.65 -4.78 4.34
C THR A 158 3.06 -6.25 4.30
N ALA A 159 3.88 -6.62 3.31
CA ALA A 159 4.45 -7.95 3.19
C ALA A 159 5.81 -8.09 3.90
N LYS A 160 6.35 -7.00 4.48
CA LYS A 160 7.63 -7.00 5.19
C LYS A 160 7.66 -7.93 6.40
N LEU A 161 6.49 -8.21 6.97
CA LEU A 161 6.31 -9.02 8.17
C LEU A 161 5.84 -10.45 7.86
N SER A 162 5.60 -10.78 6.58
CA SER A 162 5.22 -12.14 6.19
C SER A 162 6.44 -13.04 6.38
N ASP A 163 6.37 -13.88 7.41
CA ASP A 163 7.30 -15.00 7.52
C ASP A 163 6.97 -15.97 6.38
N THR A 164 7.93 -16.23 5.50
CA THR A 164 7.73 -17.01 4.28
C THR A 164 7.28 -18.46 4.55
N ASP A 165 7.34 -18.88 5.80
CA ASP A 165 7.01 -20.23 6.24
C ASP A 165 5.62 -20.35 6.92
N VAL A 166 4.85 -19.23 7.04
CA VAL A 166 3.54 -19.22 7.70
C VAL A 166 2.46 -18.74 6.74
N GLU A 167 1.60 -19.65 6.30
CA GLU A 167 0.41 -19.31 5.49
C GLU A 167 -0.73 -18.77 6.38
N GLY A 168 -1.52 -17.84 5.83
CA GLY A 168 -2.72 -17.32 6.49
C GLY A 168 -2.45 -16.23 7.54
N MET A 169 -1.28 -15.61 7.53
CA MET A 169 -0.94 -14.46 8.38
C MET A 169 -0.44 -13.30 7.53
N GLY A 170 -1.35 -12.43 7.16
CA GLY A 170 -1.06 -11.15 6.52
C GLY A 170 -1.19 -10.00 7.52
N TYR A 171 -0.52 -8.88 7.25
CA TYR A 171 -0.53 -7.71 8.10
C TYR A 171 -0.81 -6.44 7.31
N ALA A 172 -1.51 -5.50 7.97
CA ALA A 172 -1.72 -4.15 7.47
C ALA A 172 -1.50 -3.15 8.61
N LEU A 173 -0.97 -1.99 8.24
CA LEU A 173 -0.89 -0.82 9.13
C LEU A 173 -2.29 -0.22 9.24
N PRO A 174 -2.78 0.08 10.45
CA PRO A 174 -4.11 0.68 10.66
C PRO A 174 -4.16 2.14 10.21
#